data_490a3f94be75f0e0f364f190d3e44a07
#
_entry.id   490a3f94be75f0e0f364f190d3e44a07
#
_cell.length_a   1.000
_cell.length_b   1.000
_cell.length_c   1.000
_cell.angle_alpha   90.00
_cell.angle_beta   90.00
_cell.angle_gamma   90.00
#
_symmetry.space_group_name_H-M   'P 1'
#
loop_
_entity.id
_entity.type
_entity.pdbx_description
1 polymer ?
#
loop_
_entity_poly.entity_id
_entity_poly.type
_entity_poly.pdbx_seq_one_letter_code
_entity_poly.pdbx_strand_id
1 'polypeptide(L)'
;AFAKKRGDKSYYVRGTFTARNLDFANDVFALADAGFEQISIEPVVLPSDSPYALTEDMLPTIFAEYDRLAAEYIKRRRDGRWFNFFHFMVDLDHGPCVKKRVKGCGAGGEYVAVTPVGDIYPCHQFVGRPGFRMGSVLNEEFDTAMQSRFEDNCLLTKPQCSSCWARFYCGGGCSANAQAFSGDIRVPYSMECQLEKKRLECALAIAAIEREAAAQ
;
A
#
# COMPACT_ATOMS: atom_id res chain seq x y z
N ALA A 1 -21.96 16.06 -2.40
CA ALA A 1 -21.63 17.50 -2.55
C ALA A 1 -20.18 17.70 -3.03
N PHE A 2 -19.16 17.12 -2.37
CA PHE A 2 -17.75 17.30 -2.75
C PHE A 2 -17.44 16.82 -4.17
N ALA A 3 -17.84 15.58 -4.53
CA ALA A 3 -17.60 15.00 -5.84
C ALA A 3 -18.15 15.87 -6.99
N LYS A 4 -19.30 16.53 -6.79
CA LYS A 4 -19.87 17.46 -7.78
C LYS A 4 -19.12 18.79 -7.90
N LYS A 5 -18.45 19.25 -6.82
CA LYS A 5 -17.74 20.54 -6.78
C LYS A 5 -16.29 20.47 -7.24
N ARG A 6 -15.68 19.26 -7.29
CA ARG A 6 -14.28 19.10 -7.65
C ARG A 6 -13.99 19.37 -9.15
N GLY A 7 -15.02 19.29 -10.02
CA GLY A 7 -14.83 19.34 -11.47
C GLY A 7 -13.96 18.19 -11.97
N ASP A 8 -13.03 18.46 -12.88
CA ASP A 8 -12.15 17.47 -13.53
C ASP A 8 -10.90 17.11 -12.70
N LYS A 9 -10.81 17.54 -11.44
CA LYS A 9 -9.66 17.22 -10.58
C LYS A 9 -9.66 15.73 -10.23
N SER A 10 -8.49 15.10 -10.33
CA SER A 10 -8.30 13.71 -9.91
C SER A 10 -8.60 13.52 -8.42
N TYR A 11 -9.05 12.34 -8.05
CA TYR A 11 -9.40 11.99 -6.67
C TYR A 11 -9.28 10.48 -6.44
N TYR A 12 -9.23 10.12 -5.18
CA TYR A 12 -9.55 8.78 -4.69
C TYR A 12 -10.52 8.89 -3.52
N VAL A 13 -11.58 8.07 -3.53
CA VAL A 13 -12.35 7.79 -2.33
C VAL A 13 -11.61 6.68 -1.60
N ARG A 14 -11.22 6.93 -0.35
CA ARG A 14 -10.44 5.99 0.44
C ARG A 14 -11.23 5.50 1.63
N GLY A 15 -11.09 4.21 1.91
CA GLY A 15 -11.59 3.55 3.10
C GLY A 15 -10.53 2.65 3.72
N THR A 16 -10.88 2.05 4.85
CA THR A 16 -10.02 1.11 5.56
C THR A 16 -10.86 -0.05 6.04
N PHE A 17 -10.45 -1.28 5.76
CA PHE A 17 -11.07 -2.45 6.36
C PHE A 17 -10.29 -2.93 7.58
N THR A 18 -11.00 -3.55 8.50
CA THR A 18 -10.53 -3.98 9.81
C THR A 18 -11.03 -5.39 10.10
N ALA A 19 -10.66 -5.96 11.24
CA ALA A 19 -11.23 -7.23 11.73
C ALA A 19 -12.77 -7.22 11.86
N ARG A 20 -13.41 -6.04 11.80
CA ARG A 20 -14.85 -5.87 11.95
C ARG A 20 -15.62 -5.80 10.63
N ASN A 21 -14.93 -5.62 9.50
CA ASN A 21 -15.52 -5.53 8.15
C ASN A 21 -14.61 -6.21 7.13
N LEU A 22 -14.43 -7.52 7.28
CA LEU A 22 -13.63 -8.32 6.34
C LEU A 22 -14.29 -8.46 4.96
N ASP A 23 -15.58 -8.17 4.86
CA ASP A 23 -16.38 -8.13 3.62
C ASP A 23 -16.21 -6.82 2.83
N PHE A 24 -15.02 -6.25 2.87
CA PHE A 24 -14.66 -4.93 2.31
C PHE A 24 -14.98 -4.76 0.82
N ALA A 25 -15.14 -5.85 0.05
CA ALA A 25 -15.59 -5.73 -1.33
C ALA A 25 -17.01 -5.14 -1.43
N ASN A 26 -17.87 -5.33 -0.43
CA ASN A 26 -19.17 -4.67 -0.38
C ASN A 26 -19.04 -3.16 -0.27
N ASP A 27 -18.07 -2.68 0.51
CA ASP A 27 -17.77 -1.24 0.63
C ASP A 27 -17.29 -0.68 -0.71
N VAL A 28 -16.41 -1.41 -1.42
CA VAL A 28 -15.95 -1.03 -2.77
C VAL A 28 -17.12 -0.96 -3.74
N PHE A 29 -18.00 -1.97 -3.75
CA PHE A 29 -19.15 -1.99 -4.65
C PHE A 29 -20.16 -0.88 -4.34
N ALA A 30 -20.43 -0.61 -3.06
CA ALA A 30 -21.31 0.47 -2.65
C ALA A 30 -20.78 1.84 -3.09
N LEU A 31 -19.46 2.07 -3.00
CA LEU A 31 -18.83 3.29 -3.48
C LEU A 31 -18.92 3.40 -5.01
N ALA A 32 -18.66 2.31 -5.74
CA ALA A 32 -18.79 2.28 -7.20
C ALA A 32 -20.24 2.54 -7.65
N ASP A 33 -21.22 1.92 -6.98
CA ASP A 33 -22.64 2.10 -7.26
C ASP A 33 -23.14 3.51 -6.91
N ALA A 34 -22.46 4.20 -5.97
CA ALA A 34 -22.67 5.62 -5.69
C ALA A 34 -22.04 6.57 -6.74
N GLY A 35 -21.40 6.03 -7.78
CA GLY A 35 -20.82 6.78 -8.89
C GLY A 35 -19.38 7.27 -8.65
N PHE A 36 -18.64 6.65 -7.73
CA PHE A 36 -17.20 6.92 -7.57
C PHE A 36 -16.39 5.97 -8.46
N GLU A 37 -15.52 6.57 -9.28
CA GLU A 37 -14.70 5.84 -10.26
C GLU A 37 -13.29 5.54 -9.78
N GLN A 38 -12.83 6.20 -8.72
CA GLN A 38 -11.48 6.04 -8.18
C GLN A 38 -11.57 5.66 -6.71
N ILE A 39 -11.32 4.38 -6.41
CA ILE A 39 -11.57 3.78 -5.08
C ILE A 39 -10.30 3.12 -4.56
N SER A 40 -9.99 3.33 -3.28
CA SER A 40 -8.90 2.68 -2.56
C SER A 40 -9.40 2.25 -1.19
N ILE A 41 -9.33 0.95 -0.89
CA ILE A 41 -9.64 0.39 0.43
C ILE A 41 -8.39 -0.30 0.95
N GLU A 42 -7.87 0.20 2.07
CA GLU A 42 -6.62 -0.26 2.67
C GLU A 42 -6.88 -1.22 3.84
N PRO A 43 -6.04 -2.22 4.08
CA PRO A 43 -6.04 -2.95 5.35
C PRO A 43 -5.60 -2.02 6.49
N VAL A 44 -6.26 -2.11 7.63
CA VAL A 44 -5.78 -1.43 8.83
C VAL A 44 -4.45 -2.02 9.28
N VAL A 45 -3.57 -1.18 9.78
CA VAL A 45 -2.30 -1.59 10.41
C VAL A 45 -2.33 -1.07 11.86
N LEU A 46 -2.60 -1.98 12.77
CA LEU A 46 -2.75 -1.70 14.21
C LEU A 46 -1.99 -2.73 15.04
N PRO A 47 -1.57 -2.39 16.27
CA PRO A 47 -1.03 -3.36 17.22
C PRO A 47 -1.99 -4.54 17.45
N SER A 48 -1.44 -5.73 17.68
CA SER A 48 -2.21 -6.99 17.76
C SER A 48 -3.21 -7.06 18.92
N ASP A 49 -3.08 -6.20 19.91
CA ASP A 49 -4.01 -6.06 21.06
C ASP A 49 -5.24 -5.20 20.72
N SER A 50 -5.27 -4.55 19.57
CA SER A 50 -6.42 -3.79 19.11
C SER A 50 -7.55 -4.71 18.63
N PRO A 51 -8.81 -4.48 19.04
CA PRO A 51 -9.96 -5.27 18.57
C PRO A 51 -10.29 -5.08 17.08
N TYR A 52 -9.61 -4.18 16.41
CA TYR A 52 -9.72 -3.90 14.98
C TYR A 52 -8.54 -4.44 14.18
N ALA A 53 -7.48 -4.94 14.83
CA ALA A 53 -6.30 -5.44 14.17
C ALA A 53 -6.62 -6.67 13.31
N LEU A 54 -6.00 -6.75 12.15
CA LEU A 54 -6.03 -7.94 11.31
C LEU A 54 -5.00 -8.93 11.84
N THR A 55 -5.37 -10.22 11.83
CA THR A 55 -4.53 -11.33 12.30
C THR A 55 -4.33 -12.37 11.18
N GLU A 56 -3.30 -13.20 11.28
CA GLU A 56 -2.95 -14.15 10.20
C GLU A 56 -4.04 -15.20 9.95
N ASP A 57 -4.84 -15.57 10.96
CA ASP A 57 -5.97 -16.48 10.82
C ASP A 57 -7.13 -15.90 9.97
N MET A 58 -7.17 -14.57 9.79
CA MET A 58 -8.14 -13.91 8.91
C MET A 58 -7.73 -13.90 7.44
N LEU A 59 -6.47 -14.22 7.12
CA LEU A 59 -5.94 -14.17 5.75
C LEU A 59 -6.75 -15.00 4.73
N PRO A 60 -7.20 -16.23 5.04
CA PRO A 60 -8.02 -16.98 4.08
C PRO A 60 -9.32 -16.25 3.71
N THR A 61 -9.98 -15.62 4.67
CA THR A 61 -11.19 -14.82 4.44
C THR A 61 -10.88 -13.59 3.61
N ILE A 62 -9.82 -12.87 3.93
CA ILE A 62 -9.39 -11.68 3.21
C ILE A 62 -9.00 -12.03 1.76
N PHE A 63 -8.32 -13.17 1.54
CA PHE A 63 -7.96 -13.63 0.20
C PHE A 63 -9.19 -13.96 -0.63
N ALA A 64 -10.15 -14.69 -0.06
CA ALA A 64 -11.41 -14.98 -0.72
C ALA A 64 -12.18 -13.70 -1.09
N GLU A 65 -12.10 -12.67 -0.24
CA GLU A 65 -12.74 -11.40 -0.50
C GLU A 65 -12.04 -10.60 -1.62
N TYR A 66 -10.70 -10.66 -1.74
CA TYR A 66 -9.99 -10.12 -2.90
C TYR A 66 -10.34 -10.86 -4.20
N ASP A 67 -10.50 -12.19 -4.15
CA ASP A 67 -10.93 -12.98 -5.32
C ASP A 67 -12.35 -12.59 -5.76
N ARG A 68 -13.27 -12.44 -4.80
CA ARG A 68 -14.64 -11.97 -5.06
C ARG A 68 -14.65 -10.57 -5.67
N LEU A 69 -13.84 -9.67 -5.12
CA LEU A 69 -13.68 -8.31 -5.65
C LEU A 69 -13.15 -8.33 -7.09
N ALA A 70 -12.12 -9.12 -7.37
CA ALA A 70 -11.53 -9.23 -8.69
C ALA A 70 -12.52 -9.79 -9.73
N ALA A 71 -13.28 -10.83 -9.38
CA ALA A 71 -14.29 -11.42 -10.24
C ALA A 71 -15.40 -10.42 -10.62
N GLU A 72 -15.95 -9.70 -9.64
CA GLU A 72 -16.99 -8.69 -9.89
C GLU A 72 -16.40 -7.46 -10.60
N TYR A 73 -15.14 -7.10 -10.33
CA TYR A 73 -14.43 -6.02 -11.03
C TYR A 73 -14.37 -6.30 -12.54
N ILE A 74 -13.95 -7.51 -12.95
CA ILE A 74 -13.88 -7.93 -14.35
C ILE A 74 -15.27 -7.89 -14.99
N LYS A 75 -16.29 -8.44 -14.30
CA LYS A 75 -17.67 -8.44 -14.79
C LYS A 75 -18.19 -7.02 -15.04
N ARG A 76 -18.05 -6.13 -14.07
CA ARG A 76 -18.50 -4.73 -14.18
C ARG A 76 -17.80 -4.00 -15.32
N ARG A 77 -16.51 -4.23 -15.55
CA ARG A 77 -15.76 -3.65 -16.67
C ARG A 77 -16.30 -4.12 -18.01
N ARG A 78 -16.61 -5.40 -18.15
CA ARG A 78 -17.26 -5.95 -19.36
C ARG A 78 -18.65 -5.35 -19.63
N ASP A 79 -19.40 -5.09 -18.56
CA ASP A 79 -20.74 -4.51 -18.61
C ASP A 79 -20.73 -2.97 -18.80
N GLY A 80 -19.57 -2.34 -18.99
CA GLY A 80 -19.44 -0.89 -19.12
C GLY A 80 -19.66 -0.10 -17.82
N ARG A 81 -19.70 -0.76 -16.68
CA ARG A 81 -19.87 -0.18 -15.33
C ARG A 81 -18.56 -0.23 -14.54
N TRP A 82 -17.47 0.13 -15.18
CA TRP A 82 -16.15 0.03 -14.61
C TRP A 82 -15.86 1.12 -13.55
N PHE A 83 -14.95 0.80 -12.66
CA PHE A 83 -14.29 1.72 -11.75
C PHE A 83 -12.81 1.31 -11.61
N ASN A 84 -11.97 2.19 -11.13
CA ASN A 84 -10.59 1.88 -10.80
C ASN A 84 -10.48 1.54 -9.33
N PHE A 85 -10.00 0.33 -9.04
CA PHE A 85 -9.57 -0.06 -7.71
C PHE A 85 -8.06 0.05 -7.63
N PHE A 86 -7.56 0.95 -6.78
CA PHE A 86 -6.15 1.36 -6.73
C PHE A 86 -5.18 0.18 -6.71
N HIS A 87 -5.48 -0.85 -5.90
CA HIS A 87 -4.60 -2.00 -5.72
C HIS A 87 -4.59 -2.99 -6.90
N PHE A 88 -5.51 -2.86 -7.86
CA PHE A 88 -5.54 -3.67 -9.08
C PHE A 88 -4.94 -2.92 -10.29
N MET A 89 -4.63 -1.64 -10.14
CA MET A 89 -4.04 -0.81 -11.19
C MET A 89 -2.52 -0.99 -11.23
N VAL A 90 -2.07 -2.11 -11.74
CA VAL A 90 -0.64 -2.43 -11.91
C VAL A 90 -0.27 -2.26 -13.38
N ASP A 91 0.67 -1.35 -13.66
CA ASP A 91 1.24 -1.22 -15.00
C ASP A 91 2.23 -2.36 -15.25
N LEU A 92 1.79 -3.36 -16.00
CA LEU A 92 2.58 -4.55 -16.32
C LEU A 92 3.54 -4.32 -17.47
N ASP A 93 3.30 -3.32 -18.31
CA ASP A 93 4.09 -3.05 -19.51
C ASP A 93 5.27 -2.12 -19.21
N HIS A 94 5.04 -1.03 -18.49
CA HIS A 94 6.07 -0.05 -18.15
C HIS A 94 6.48 -0.12 -16.68
N GLY A 95 5.50 -0.32 -15.79
CA GLY A 95 5.70 -0.36 -14.33
C GLY A 95 6.23 0.96 -13.75
N PRO A 96 6.45 1.03 -12.44
CA PRO A 96 7.08 2.18 -11.82
C PRO A 96 8.56 2.29 -12.23
N CYS A 97 9.15 3.49 -12.10
CA CYS A 97 10.58 3.68 -12.38
C CYS A 97 11.44 2.73 -11.51
N VAL A 98 12.63 2.38 -12.00
CA VAL A 98 13.53 1.41 -11.35
C VAL A 98 13.80 1.78 -9.88
N LYS A 99 13.99 3.07 -9.59
CA LYS A 99 14.24 3.55 -8.23
C LYS A 99 13.09 3.19 -7.28
N LYS A 100 11.84 3.42 -7.69
CA LYS A 100 10.65 3.05 -6.90
C LYS A 100 10.49 1.55 -6.76
N ARG A 101 10.85 0.77 -7.78
CA ARG A 101 10.83 -0.70 -7.72
C ARG A 101 11.81 -1.24 -6.69
N VAL A 102 12.94 -0.56 -6.47
CA VAL A 102 14.01 -1.02 -5.58
C VAL A 102 13.85 -0.46 -4.16
N LYS A 103 13.49 0.83 -4.03
CA LYS A 103 13.44 1.54 -2.74
C LYS A 103 12.04 1.74 -2.14
N GLY A 104 10.99 1.42 -2.87
CA GLY A 104 9.62 1.67 -2.42
C GLY A 104 9.31 3.16 -2.31
N CYS A 105 8.79 3.61 -1.17
CA CYS A 105 8.32 4.98 -0.98
C CYS A 105 9.42 6.03 -0.79
N GLY A 106 10.66 5.63 -0.50
CA GLY A 106 11.79 6.55 -0.28
C GLY A 106 11.79 7.30 1.05
N ALA A 107 11.03 6.82 2.05
CA ALA A 107 11.01 7.41 3.40
C ALA A 107 12.42 7.56 3.98
N GLY A 108 12.71 8.71 4.61
CA GLY A 108 13.97 9.03 5.25
C GLY A 108 15.11 9.42 4.30
N GLY A 109 15.04 9.05 3.01
CA GLY A 109 16.04 9.40 2.02
C GLY A 109 15.53 10.40 0.99
N GLU A 110 14.34 10.17 0.41
CA GLU A 110 13.77 11.03 -0.64
C GLU A 110 12.77 12.05 -0.10
N TYR A 111 12.20 11.80 1.08
CA TYR A 111 11.36 12.74 1.81
C TYR A 111 11.45 12.47 3.31
N VAL A 112 11.04 13.44 4.09
CA VAL A 112 10.96 13.39 5.55
C VAL A 112 9.63 13.99 6.02
N ALA A 113 9.23 13.71 7.25
CA ALA A 113 8.15 14.39 7.93
C ALA A 113 8.72 15.42 8.89
N VAL A 114 8.17 16.64 8.85
CA VAL A 114 8.52 17.72 9.79
C VAL A 114 7.33 17.99 10.69
N THR A 115 7.54 17.98 12.00
CA THR A 115 6.50 18.28 12.98
C THR A 115 6.25 19.79 13.10
N PRO A 116 5.13 20.24 13.69
CA PRO A 116 4.89 21.67 13.94
C PRO A 116 5.95 22.35 14.81
N VAL A 117 6.71 21.59 15.61
CA VAL A 117 7.81 22.10 16.44
C VAL A 117 9.18 21.97 15.76
N GLY A 118 9.20 21.63 14.47
CA GLY A 118 10.40 21.61 13.66
C GLY A 118 11.20 20.29 13.68
N ASP A 119 10.80 19.28 14.46
CA ASP A 119 11.50 18.00 14.48
C ASP A 119 11.33 17.23 13.16
N ILE A 120 12.41 16.59 12.71
CA ILE A 120 12.49 15.82 11.46
C ILE A 120 12.41 14.32 11.78
N TYR A 121 11.58 13.59 11.03
CA TYR A 121 11.44 12.12 11.11
C TYR A 121 11.45 11.50 9.71
N PRO A 122 11.80 10.20 9.56
CA PRO A 122 11.85 9.53 8.25
C PRO A 122 10.52 9.58 7.47
N CYS A 123 9.39 9.45 8.16
CA CYS A 123 8.04 9.69 7.62
C CYS A 123 7.05 9.96 8.76
N HIS A 124 5.81 10.28 8.41
CA HIS A 124 4.76 10.59 9.40
C HIS A 124 4.50 9.46 10.40
N GLN A 125 4.69 8.19 10.01
CA GLN A 125 4.50 7.03 10.91
C GLN A 125 5.62 6.88 11.95
N PHE A 126 6.76 7.52 11.77
CA PHE A 126 7.85 7.55 12.73
C PHE A 126 7.80 8.73 13.69
N VAL A 127 6.88 9.69 13.47
CA VAL A 127 6.76 10.86 14.36
C VAL A 127 6.51 10.41 15.79
N GLY A 128 7.37 10.93 16.71
CA GLY A 128 7.32 10.61 18.14
C GLY A 128 7.87 9.24 18.53
N ARG A 129 8.31 8.40 17.58
CA ARG A 129 8.94 7.11 17.94
C ARG A 129 10.36 7.33 18.46
N PRO A 130 10.70 6.78 19.64
CA PRO A 130 12.05 6.88 20.18
C PRO A 130 13.10 6.35 19.20
N GLY A 131 14.23 7.07 19.07
CA GLY A 131 15.35 6.69 18.23
C GLY A 131 15.15 6.93 16.72
N PHE A 132 14.09 7.61 16.30
CA PHE A 132 13.83 7.92 14.87
C PHE A 132 13.79 9.43 14.57
N ARG A 133 14.02 10.29 15.55
CA ARG A 133 14.19 11.71 15.28
C ARG A 133 15.49 11.92 14.53
N MET A 134 15.44 12.55 13.35
CA MET A 134 16.58 12.79 12.48
C MET A 134 17.22 14.18 12.70
N GLY A 135 16.58 15.05 13.46
CA GLY A 135 17.08 16.39 13.68
C GLY A 135 15.98 17.43 13.77
N SER A 136 16.31 18.69 13.47
CA SER A 136 15.35 19.78 13.49
C SER A 136 15.66 20.83 12.41
N VAL A 137 14.63 21.37 11.80
CA VAL A 137 14.75 22.50 10.84
C VAL A 137 15.09 23.82 11.52
N LEU A 138 15.01 23.88 12.86
CA LEU A 138 15.23 25.14 13.63
C LEU A 138 16.70 25.36 14.04
N ASN A 139 17.54 24.32 14.04
CA ASN A 139 18.91 24.39 14.55
C ASN A 139 19.95 23.72 13.66
N GLU A 140 19.61 23.44 12.38
CA GLU A 140 20.47 22.80 11.37
C GLU A 140 21.00 21.42 11.78
N GLU A 141 20.40 20.81 12.81
CA GLU A 141 20.75 19.45 13.25
C GLU A 141 20.13 18.43 12.31
N PHE A 142 20.95 17.51 11.75
CA PHE A 142 20.47 16.43 10.90
C PHE A 142 21.33 15.17 11.04
N ASP A 143 20.66 14.05 11.34
CA ASP A 143 21.27 12.72 11.50
C ASP A 143 21.44 12.06 10.13
N THR A 144 22.61 12.26 9.51
CA THR A 144 22.97 11.63 8.23
C THR A 144 23.15 10.11 8.33
N ALA A 145 23.46 9.57 9.52
CA ALA A 145 23.56 8.13 9.73
C ALA A 145 22.18 7.48 9.67
N MET A 146 21.17 8.11 10.28
CA MET A 146 19.78 7.68 10.15
C MET A 146 19.30 7.79 8.70
N GLN A 147 19.63 8.86 7.98
CA GLN A 147 19.31 8.99 6.56
C GLN A 147 19.90 7.82 5.76
N SER A 148 21.21 7.56 5.90
CA SER A 148 21.88 6.44 5.22
C SER A 148 21.24 5.09 5.56
N ARG A 149 20.86 4.86 6.82
CA ARG A 149 20.14 3.65 7.23
C ARG A 149 18.84 3.43 6.44
N PHE A 150 18.10 4.50 6.14
CA PHE A 150 16.89 4.43 5.33
C PHE A 150 17.19 4.35 3.82
N GLU A 151 18.22 5.04 3.34
CA GLU A 151 18.66 4.96 1.94
C GLU A 151 19.16 3.57 1.57
N ASP A 152 19.85 2.90 2.48
CA ASP A 152 20.35 1.54 2.29
C ASP A 152 19.24 0.48 2.45
N ASN A 153 18.09 0.85 3.03
CA ASN A 153 16.97 -0.05 3.23
C ASN A 153 16.17 -0.24 1.94
N CYS A 154 16.63 -1.13 1.09
CA CYS A 154 15.99 -1.43 -0.19
C CYS A 154 15.72 -2.94 -0.34
N LEU A 155 14.95 -3.33 -1.34
CA LEU A 155 14.60 -4.74 -1.56
C LEU A 155 15.81 -5.65 -1.78
N LEU A 156 16.94 -5.11 -2.27
CA LEU A 156 18.16 -5.88 -2.53
C LEU A 156 18.94 -6.19 -1.24
N THR A 157 18.75 -5.39 -0.19
CA THR A 157 19.37 -5.58 1.12
C THR A 157 18.50 -6.34 2.11
N LYS A 158 17.26 -6.71 1.71
CA LYS A 158 16.33 -7.51 2.51
C LYS A 158 16.34 -8.96 2.07
N PRO A 159 16.86 -9.91 2.88
CA PRO A 159 16.98 -11.32 2.47
C PRO A 159 15.67 -11.94 1.99
N GLN A 160 14.55 -11.65 2.66
CA GLN A 160 13.23 -12.18 2.28
C GLN A 160 12.71 -11.62 0.94
N CYS A 161 13.17 -10.43 0.54
CA CYS A 161 12.76 -9.81 -0.72
C CYS A 161 13.56 -10.32 -1.92
N SER A 162 14.80 -10.78 -1.72
CA SER A 162 15.72 -11.15 -2.80
C SER A 162 15.17 -12.29 -3.68
N SER A 163 14.43 -13.24 -3.11
CA SER A 163 13.78 -14.36 -3.81
C SER A 163 12.26 -14.18 -4.02
N CYS A 164 11.69 -13.05 -3.59
CA CYS A 164 10.25 -12.82 -3.69
C CYS A 164 9.85 -12.47 -5.14
N TRP A 165 8.88 -13.19 -5.69
CA TRP A 165 8.38 -12.93 -7.05
C TRP A 165 7.74 -11.54 -7.20
N ALA A 166 7.13 -11.02 -6.13
CA ALA A 166 6.44 -9.73 -6.11
C ALA A 166 7.37 -8.51 -5.91
N ARG A 167 8.68 -8.74 -5.69
CA ARG A 167 9.61 -7.71 -5.20
C ARG A 167 9.62 -6.41 -5.98
N PHE A 168 9.56 -6.48 -7.31
CA PHE A 168 9.66 -5.29 -8.17
C PHE A 168 8.35 -4.52 -8.31
N TYR A 169 7.25 -5.04 -7.82
CA TYR A 169 5.97 -4.34 -7.70
C TYR A 169 5.76 -3.81 -6.28
N CYS A 170 6.14 -4.59 -5.27
CA CYS A 170 6.04 -4.23 -3.85
C CYS A 170 7.06 -3.16 -3.41
N GLY A 171 8.30 -3.18 -3.96
CA GLY A 171 9.36 -2.25 -3.56
C GLY A 171 9.93 -2.48 -2.15
N GLY A 172 9.63 -3.64 -1.50
CA GLY A 172 10.20 -4.02 -0.21
C GLY A 172 9.35 -3.71 1.02
N GLY A 173 8.08 -3.33 0.84
CA GLY A 173 7.12 -3.06 1.92
C GLY A 173 7.34 -1.75 2.67
N CYS A 174 6.53 -1.51 3.69
CA CYS A 174 6.59 -0.30 4.51
C CYS A 174 7.63 -0.42 5.62
N SER A 175 8.62 0.49 5.68
CA SER A 175 9.64 0.50 6.73
C SER A 175 9.06 0.74 8.12
N ALA A 176 7.97 1.52 8.23
CA ALA A 176 7.33 1.77 9.52
C ALA A 176 6.58 0.55 10.04
N ASN A 177 5.92 -0.22 9.15
CA ASN A 177 5.28 -1.48 9.52
C ASN A 177 6.35 -2.53 9.88
N ALA A 178 7.42 -2.63 9.09
CA ALA A 178 8.56 -3.49 9.41
C ALA A 178 9.11 -3.20 10.81
N GLN A 179 9.38 -1.94 11.14
CA GLN A 179 9.83 -1.55 12.47
C GLN A 179 8.80 -1.88 13.56
N ALA A 180 7.52 -1.66 13.30
CA ALA A 180 6.46 -1.86 14.30
C ALA A 180 6.24 -3.33 14.66
N PHE A 181 6.30 -4.22 13.66
CA PHE A 181 5.93 -5.63 13.82
C PHE A 181 7.11 -6.60 13.85
N SER A 182 8.26 -6.19 13.31
CA SER A 182 9.46 -7.03 13.24
C SER A 182 10.65 -6.45 14.03
N GLY A 183 10.53 -5.20 14.53
CA GLY A 183 11.61 -4.54 15.28
C GLY A 183 12.78 -4.02 14.44
N ASP A 184 12.77 -4.28 13.14
CA ASP A 184 13.82 -3.82 12.20
C ASP A 184 13.18 -3.39 10.88
N ILE A 185 13.52 -2.19 10.38
CA ILE A 185 13.06 -1.66 9.10
C ILE A 185 13.40 -2.57 7.90
N ARG A 186 14.40 -3.45 8.05
CA ARG A 186 14.87 -4.40 7.02
C ARG A 186 14.09 -5.71 6.99
N VAL A 187 13.32 -6.01 8.03
CA VAL A 187 12.55 -7.25 8.13
C VAL A 187 11.09 -6.96 7.78
N PRO A 188 10.61 -7.29 6.56
CA PRO A 188 9.25 -6.96 6.13
C PRO A 188 8.20 -7.57 7.05
N TYR A 189 7.09 -6.87 7.24
CA TYR A 189 5.94 -7.38 7.97
C TYR A 189 5.24 -8.49 7.18
N SER A 190 5.18 -9.71 7.75
CA SER A 190 4.69 -10.93 7.07
C SER A 190 3.29 -10.76 6.48
N MET A 191 2.35 -10.23 7.26
CA MET A 191 0.98 -10.03 6.80
C MET A 191 0.91 -9.07 5.60
N GLU A 192 1.63 -7.94 5.65
CA GLU A 192 1.70 -6.99 4.53
C GLU A 192 2.21 -7.68 3.26
N CYS A 193 3.25 -8.53 3.39
CA CYS A 193 3.78 -9.32 2.27
C CYS A 193 2.74 -10.26 1.65
N GLN A 194 1.92 -10.90 2.46
CA GLN A 194 0.88 -11.82 1.98
C GLN A 194 -0.27 -11.08 1.30
N LEU A 195 -0.72 -9.98 1.87
CA LEU A 195 -1.76 -9.12 1.29
C LEU A 195 -1.31 -8.53 -0.05
N GLU A 196 -0.07 -8.05 -0.13
CA GLU A 196 0.47 -7.49 -1.36
C GLU A 196 0.59 -8.54 -2.47
N LYS A 197 1.05 -9.75 -2.15
CA LYS A 197 1.08 -10.86 -3.12
C LYS A 197 -0.32 -11.18 -3.64
N LYS A 198 -1.33 -11.23 -2.76
CA LYS A 198 -2.71 -11.50 -3.15
C LYS A 198 -3.28 -10.43 -4.09
N ARG A 199 -3.02 -9.15 -3.79
CA ARG A 199 -3.41 -8.04 -4.68
C ARG A 199 -2.77 -8.15 -6.06
N LEU A 200 -1.47 -8.49 -6.11
CA LEU A 200 -0.75 -8.68 -7.36
C LEU A 200 -1.27 -9.89 -8.14
N GLU A 201 -1.60 -11.02 -7.49
CA GLU A 201 -2.26 -12.17 -8.13
C GLU A 201 -3.57 -11.73 -8.81
N CYS A 202 -4.42 -11.01 -8.11
CA CYS A 202 -5.67 -10.49 -8.65
C CYS A 202 -5.40 -9.54 -9.84
N ALA A 203 -4.45 -8.62 -9.71
CA ALA A 203 -4.11 -7.67 -10.78
C ALA A 203 -3.58 -8.39 -12.04
N LEU A 204 -2.74 -9.41 -11.87
CA LEU A 204 -2.22 -10.24 -12.97
C LEU A 204 -3.34 -11.03 -13.65
N ALA A 205 -4.24 -11.63 -12.87
CA ALA A 205 -5.40 -12.36 -13.40
C ALA A 205 -6.33 -11.45 -14.19
N ILE A 206 -6.64 -10.25 -13.67
CA ILE A 206 -7.44 -9.23 -14.37
C ILE A 206 -6.79 -8.87 -15.70
N ALA A 207 -5.49 -8.54 -15.69
CA ALA A 207 -4.78 -8.16 -16.89
C ALA A 207 -4.71 -9.27 -17.94
N ALA A 208 -4.53 -10.52 -17.54
CA ALA A 208 -4.54 -11.67 -18.45
C ALA A 208 -5.91 -11.82 -19.13
N ILE A 209 -6.99 -11.78 -18.35
CA ILE A 209 -8.37 -11.91 -18.85
C ILE A 209 -8.74 -10.75 -19.79
N GLU A 210 -8.33 -9.52 -19.47
CA GLU A 210 -8.59 -8.36 -20.31
C GLU A 210 -7.82 -8.42 -21.65
N ARG A 211 -6.56 -8.89 -21.63
CA ARG A 211 -5.77 -9.08 -22.86
C ARG A 211 -6.35 -10.17 -23.77
N GLU A 212 -6.79 -11.30 -23.20
CA GLU A 212 -7.47 -12.34 -23.97
C GLU A 212 -8.75 -11.82 -24.63
N ALA A 213 -9.56 -11.04 -23.91
CA ALA A 213 -10.77 -10.43 -24.45
C ALA A 213 -10.51 -9.40 -25.54
N ALA A 214 -9.39 -8.68 -25.49
CA ALA A 214 -9.00 -7.68 -26.49
C ALA A 214 -8.39 -8.32 -27.76
N ALA A 215 -7.97 -9.59 -27.70
CA ALA A 215 -7.39 -10.33 -28.83
C ALA A 215 -8.46 -11.08 -29.66
N GLN A 216 -9.70 -11.13 -29.21
CA GLN A 216 -10.86 -11.72 -29.90
C GLN A 216 -11.67 -10.69 -30.67
#